data_08939c691523b2fc64c6e77fa4d17fd2
#
_entry.id   08939c691523b2fc64c6e77fa4d17fd2
#
_cell.length_a   1.000
_cell.length_b   1.000
_cell.length_c   1.000
_cell.angle_alpha   90.00
_cell.angle_beta   90.00
_cell.angle_gamma   90.00
#
_symmetry.space_group_name_H-M   'P 1'
#
loop_
_entity.id
_entity.type
_entity.pdbx_description
1 polymer ?
#
loop_
_entity_poly.entity_id
_entity_poly.type
_entity_poly.pdbx_seq_one_letter_code
_entity_poly.pdbx_strand_id
1 'polypeptide(L)'
;MKPKAMRSGTVVSAVLVILLIAMGCATVWAQGPLETMRHRVFMRGQILDVEGGTAYLCLGTEQGAKVGDVLTVRRYVSIGGGGRGGHYRVDNIGTVQITEVFSHMANAKILKGDVKVHDVVDLNP
;
A
#
# COMPACT_ATOMS: atom_id res chain seq x y z
N MET A 1 -25.87 -11.18 68.85
CA MET A 1 -25.28 -11.35 67.50
C MET A 1 -24.52 -10.11 67.15
N LYS A 2 -23.20 -10.21 67.01
CA LYS A 2 -22.36 -9.09 66.57
C LYS A 2 -22.19 -9.18 65.06
N PRO A 3 -22.46 -8.14 64.28
CA PRO A 3 -22.17 -8.16 62.87
C PRO A 3 -20.65 -8.21 62.68
N LYS A 4 -20.19 -9.17 61.91
CA LYS A 4 -18.79 -9.36 61.56
C LYS A 4 -18.40 -8.23 60.63
N ALA A 5 -17.51 -7.33 61.10
CA ALA A 5 -17.00 -6.25 60.29
C ALA A 5 -16.30 -6.85 59.04
N MET A 6 -16.86 -6.65 57.89
CA MET A 6 -16.23 -6.96 56.62
C MET A 6 -14.94 -6.13 56.49
N ARG A 7 -13.82 -6.82 56.41
CA ARG A 7 -12.49 -6.18 56.24
C ARG A 7 -12.51 -5.42 54.92
N SER A 8 -12.58 -4.12 55.03
CA SER A 8 -12.56 -3.13 53.94
C SER A 8 -11.35 -3.27 52.97
N GLY A 9 -10.30 -3.95 53.40
CA GLY A 9 -9.09 -4.11 52.59
C GLY A 9 -9.23 -5.05 51.37
N THR A 10 -10.09 -6.08 51.47
CA THR A 10 -10.23 -7.06 50.38
C THR A 10 -11.02 -6.53 49.19
N VAL A 11 -12.00 -5.66 49.43
CA VAL A 11 -12.81 -5.05 48.39
C VAL A 11 -12.01 -3.98 47.61
N VAL A 12 -11.23 -3.20 48.29
CA VAL A 12 -10.36 -2.18 47.67
C VAL A 12 -9.29 -2.82 46.79
N SER A 13 -8.71 -3.95 47.22
CA SER A 13 -7.72 -4.69 46.44
C SER A 13 -8.33 -5.31 45.16
N ALA A 14 -9.55 -5.85 45.23
CA ALA A 14 -10.23 -6.41 44.09
C ALA A 14 -10.60 -5.35 43.03
N VAL A 15 -11.06 -4.18 43.44
CA VAL A 15 -11.39 -3.06 42.55
C VAL A 15 -10.15 -2.53 41.85
N LEU A 16 -9.00 -2.44 42.56
CA LEU A 16 -7.73 -1.94 42.01
C LEU A 16 -7.17 -2.91 40.92
N VAL A 17 -7.30 -4.22 41.13
CA VAL A 17 -6.90 -5.22 40.15
C VAL A 17 -7.77 -5.17 38.90
N ILE A 18 -9.08 -4.99 39.04
CA ILE A 18 -10.01 -4.87 37.90
C ILE A 18 -9.72 -3.59 37.10
N LEU A 19 -9.38 -2.49 37.76
CA LEU A 19 -9.02 -1.21 37.12
C LEU A 19 -7.72 -1.32 36.31
N LEU A 20 -6.73 -2.06 36.82
CA LEU A 20 -5.47 -2.29 36.12
C LEU A 20 -5.65 -3.20 34.87
N ILE A 21 -6.55 -4.17 34.93
CA ILE A 21 -6.87 -5.03 33.77
C ILE A 21 -7.63 -4.23 32.71
N ALA A 22 -8.50 -3.32 33.09
CA ALA A 22 -9.25 -2.46 32.15
C ALA A 22 -8.34 -1.46 31.43
N MET A 23 -7.29 -0.96 32.07
CA MET A 23 -6.29 -0.09 31.41
C MET A 23 -5.34 -0.83 30.47
N GLY A 24 -5.13 -2.14 30.65
CA GLY A 24 -4.25 -2.95 29.81
C GLY A 24 -4.84 -3.33 28.44
N CYS A 25 -6.16 -3.26 28.26
CA CYS A 25 -6.82 -3.66 27.02
C CYS A 25 -6.96 -2.55 25.97
N ALA A 26 -6.58 -1.32 26.27
CA ALA A 26 -6.80 -0.17 25.36
C ALA A 26 -5.67 0.07 24.33
N THR A 27 -4.58 -0.72 24.36
CA THR A 27 -3.41 -0.44 23.53
C THR A 27 -3.26 -1.32 22.28
N VAL A 28 -4.22 -2.21 21.97
CA VAL A 28 -4.10 -3.18 20.85
C VAL A 28 -4.81 -2.70 19.56
N TRP A 29 -5.51 -1.56 19.58
CA TRP A 29 -6.34 -1.13 18.43
C TRP A 29 -5.75 0.01 17.60
N ALA A 30 -4.48 0.39 17.79
CA ALA A 30 -3.86 1.51 17.07
C ALA A 30 -2.85 1.09 15.99
N GLN A 31 -2.87 -0.17 15.54
CA GLN A 31 -2.11 -0.61 14.37
C GLN A 31 -3.07 -0.79 13.19
N GLY A 32 -3.63 0.30 12.77
CA GLY A 32 -4.49 0.29 11.60
C GLY A 32 -3.88 1.13 10.49
N PRO A 33 -4.53 1.91 9.71
CA PRO A 33 -4.44 2.09 8.28
C PRO A 33 -3.19 2.80 7.73
N LEU A 34 -2.25 3.26 8.56
CA LEU A 34 -1.10 4.06 8.11
C LEU A 34 -0.03 3.25 7.36
N GLU A 35 0.18 1.98 7.69
CA GLU A 35 1.13 1.15 6.95
C GLU A 35 0.60 0.76 5.57
N THR A 36 -0.69 0.49 5.47
CA THR A 36 -1.33 0.18 4.19
C THR A 36 -1.32 1.37 3.23
N MET A 37 -1.41 2.60 3.76
CA MET A 37 -1.28 3.82 2.94
C MET A 37 0.14 4.08 2.47
N ARG A 38 1.16 3.82 3.29
CA ARG A 38 2.57 4.00 2.88
C ARG A 38 2.95 3.08 1.73
N HIS A 39 2.52 1.84 1.74
CA HIS A 39 2.77 0.93 0.63
C HIS A 39 2.06 1.36 -0.66
N ARG A 40 0.84 1.89 -0.59
CA ARG A 40 0.11 2.37 -1.77
C ARG A 40 0.73 3.59 -2.45
N VAL A 41 1.34 4.49 -1.69
CA VAL A 41 1.87 5.77 -2.22
C VAL A 41 3.19 5.59 -2.97
N PHE A 42 3.93 4.49 -2.75
CA PHE A 42 5.26 4.28 -3.31
C PHE A 42 5.40 3.04 -4.20
N MET A 43 4.32 2.27 -4.41
CA MET A 43 4.39 1.08 -5.25
C MET A 43 4.37 1.49 -6.72
N ARG A 44 5.52 1.33 -7.33
CA ARG A 44 5.73 1.48 -8.77
C ARG A 44 5.91 0.12 -9.38
N GLY A 45 5.19 -0.14 -10.44
CA GLY A 45 5.40 -1.29 -11.30
C GLY A 45 6.17 -0.88 -12.54
N GLN A 46 6.77 -1.85 -13.20
CA GLN A 46 7.40 -1.67 -14.49
C GLN A 46 6.64 -2.47 -15.54
N ILE A 47 6.58 -1.93 -16.76
CA ILE A 47 6.04 -2.64 -17.90
C ILE A 47 7.13 -3.58 -18.42
N LEU A 48 6.83 -4.87 -18.38
CA LEU A 48 7.73 -5.95 -18.78
C LEU A 48 7.63 -6.23 -20.28
N ASP A 49 6.40 -6.18 -20.80
CA ASP A 49 6.13 -6.44 -22.22
C ASP A 49 4.85 -5.74 -22.66
N VAL A 50 4.71 -5.53 -23.96
CA VAL A 50 3.52 -4.94 -24.59
C VAL A 50 3.19 -5.71 -25.86
N GLU A 51 2.02 -6.34 -25.88
CA GLU A 51 1.56 -7.12 -27.01
C GLU A 51 0.06 -6.86 -27.28
N GLY A 52 -0.31 -6.59 -28.52
CA GLY A 52 -1.72 -6.49 -28.94
C GLY A 52 -2.57 -5.50 -28.16
N GLY A 53 -1.97 -4.41 -27.61
CA GLY A 53 -2.68 -3.43 -26.79
C GLY A 53 -2.82 -3.83 -25.32
N THR A 54 -2.19 -4.93 -24.91
CA THR A 54 -2.06 -5.39 -23.54
C THR A 54 -0.64 -5.11 -23.03
N ALA A 55 -0.52 -4.58 -21.83
CA ALA A 55 0.75 -4.39 -21.12
C ALA A 55 0.85 -5.41 -20.00
N TYR A 56 2.00 -6.04 -19.88
CA TYR A 56 2.36 -6.97 -18.81
C TYR A 56 3.15 -6.21 -17.74
N LEU A 57 2.65 -6.20 -16.50
CA LEU A 57 3.17 -5.39 -15.42
C LEU A 57 3.86 -6.24 -14.35
N CYS A 58 5.00 -5.78 -13.84
CA CYS A 58 5.60 -6.29 -12.60
C CYS A 58 4.92 -5.64 -11.39
N LEU A 59 3.63 -5.94 -11.19
CA LEU A 59 2.80 -5.36 -10.15
C LEU A 59 1.60 -6.29 -9.92
N GLY A 60 1.46 -6.84 -8.73
CA GLY A 60 0.41 -7.83 -8.45
C GLY A 60 -0.40 -7.52 -7.19
N THR A 61 -1.13 -8.53 -6.71
CA THR A 61 -1.96 -8.41 -5.51
C THR A 61 -1.15 -8.09 -4.27
N GLU A 62 0.10 -8.56 -4.17
CA GLU A 62 0.99 -8.27 -3.04
C GLU A 62 1.38 -6.80 -2.97
N GLN A 63 1.39 -6.10 -4.09
CA GLN A 63 1.60 -4.66 -4.17
C GLN A 63 0.30 -3.86 -4.07
N GLY A 64 -0.83 -4.53 -3.89
CA GLY A 64 -2.14 -3.91 -3.73
C GLY A 64 -2.87 -3.60 -5.04
N ALA A 65 -2.42 -4.15 -6.17
CA ALA A 65 -3.09 -4.02 -7.45
C ALA A 65 -4.43 -4.79 -7.47
N LYS A 66 -5.42 -4.21 -8.11
CA LYS A 66 -6.76 -4.80 -8.25
C LYS A 66 -7.22 -4.71 -9.69
N VAL A 67 -8.04 -5.68 -10.10
CA VAL A 67 -8.72 -5.63 -11.39
C VAL A 67 -9.62 -4.38 -11.45
N GLY A 68 -9.51 -3.65 -12.54
CA GLY A 68 -10.22 -2.39 -12.76
C GLY A 68 -9.44 -1.14 -12.38
N ASP A 69 -8.31 -1.25 -11.67
CA ASP A 69 -7.47 -0.09 -11.34
C ASP A 69 -6.94 0.54 -12.63
N VAL A 70 -6.99 1.86 -12.68
CA VAL A 70 -6.43 2.66 -13.79
C VAL A 70 -5.13 3.28 -13.32
N LEU A 71 -4.04 2.92 -14.01
CA LEU A 71 -2.69 3.33 -13.65
C LEU A 71 -2.15 4.35 -14.65
N THR A 72 -1.44 5.35 -14.15
CA THR A 72 -0.72 6.30 -14.99
C THR A 72 0.63 5.73 -15.39
N VAL A 73 0.92 5.77 -16.69
CA VAL A 73 2.20 5.34 -17.27
C VAL A 73 3.14 6.52 -17.40
N ARG A 74 4.34 6.38 -16.87
CA ARG A 74 5.40 7.41 -16.88
C ARG A 74 6.67 6.87 -17.52
N ARG A 75 7.34 7.72 -18.28
CA ARG A 75 8.65 7.43 -18.88
C ARG A 75 9.70 8.37 -18.30
N TYR A 76 10.80 7.79 -17.83
CA TYR A 76 11.96 8.55 -17.38
C TYR A 76 12.92 8.76 -18.56
N VAL A 77 13.08 10.02 -18.97
CA VAL A 77 13.97 10.40 -20.05
C VAL A 77 15.20 11.08 -19.49
N SER A 78 16.38 10.54 -19.77
CA SER A 78 17.64 11.18 -19.38
C SER A 78 17.85 12.48 -20.17
N ILE A 79 18.06 13.59 -19.45
CA ILE A 79 18.34 14.89 -20.05
C ILE A 79 19.80 15.23 -19.78
N GLY A 80 20.70 14.90 -20.74
CA GLY A 80 22.07 15.38 -20.71
C GLY A 80 23.10 14.44 -20.09
N GLY A 81 24.33 14.62 -20.54
CA GLY A 81 25.57 13.92 -20.46
C GLY A 81 25.90 13.07 -19.27
N GLY A 82 26.50 11.91 -19.53
CA GLY A 82 26.94 10.93 -18.57
C GLY A 82 27.96 11.46 -17.56
N GLY A 83 27.45 11.88 -16.41
CA GLY A 83 28.20 12.20 -15.22
C GLY A 83 27.40 11.84 -13.97
N ARG A 84 28.04 11.81 -12.81
CA ARG A 84 27.40 11.60 -11.50
C ARG A 84 26.40 12.73 -11.21
N GLY A 85 25.16 12.61 -11.68
CA GLY A 85 24.13 13.64 -11.50
C GLY A 85 23.23 13.81 -12.73
N GLY A 86 22.95 12.72 -13.44
CA GLY A 86 22.02 12.75 -14.58
C GLY A 86 20.66 13.33 -14.17
N HIS A 87 20.24 14.37 -14.89
CA HIS A 87 18.91 14.91 -14.76
C HIS A 87 17.94 14.06 -15.57
N TYR A 88 16.82 13.68 -14.95
CA TYR A 88 15.76 12.92 -15.60
C TYR A 88 14.52 13.79 -15.69
N ARG A 89 13.89 13.79 -16.86
CA ARG A 89 12.55 14.30 -17.04
C ARG A 89 11.57 13.14 -16.94
N VAL A 90 10.45 13.36 -16.30
CA VAL A 90 9.36 12.38 -16.18
C VAL A 90 8.21 12.82 -17.06
N ASP A 91 7.94 12.06 -18.11
CA ASP A 91 6.85 12.31 -19.04
C ASP A 91 5.68 11.37 -18.74
N ASN A 92 4.47 11.91 -18.65
CA ASN A 92 3.25 11.12 -18.59
C ASN A 92 2.92 10.63 -19.99
N ILE A 93 3.02 9.31 -20.20
CA ILE A 93 2.88 8.68 -21.52
C ILE A 93 1.44 8.29 -21.81
N GLY A 94 0.72 7.82 -20.79
CA GLY A 94 -0.63 7.35 -21.00
C GLY A 94 -1.24 6.71 -19.76
N THR A 95 -2.25 5.89 -19.98
CA THR A 95 -2.94 5.15 -18.93
C THR A 95 -3.23 3.72 -19.35
N VAL A 96 -3.16 2.80 -18.38
CA VAL A 96 -3.53 1.40 -18.55
C VAL A 96 -4.54 0.99 -17.49
N GLN A 97 -5.42 0.06 -17.80
CA GLN A 97 -6.39 -0.49 -16.86
C GLN A 97 -6.09 -1.96 -16.61
N ILE A 98 -5.99 -2.35 -15.36
CA ILE A 98 -5.74 -3.73 -14.97
C ILE A 98 -6.95 -4.58 -15.31
N THR A 99 -6.72 -5.64 -16.10
CA THR A 99 -7.74 -6.62 -16.50
C THR A 99 -7.61 -7.92 -15.73
N GLU A 100 -6.39 -8.27 -15.31
CA GLU A 100 -6.09 -9.52 -14.62
C GLU A 100 -4.94 -9.28 -13.62
N VAL A 101 -5.02 -9.87 -12.44
CA VAL A 101 -4.00 -9.71 -11.40
C VAL A 101 -3.58 -11.07 -10.87
N PHE A 102 -2.26 -11.27 -10.78
CA PHE A 102 -1.59 -12.39 -10.14
C PHE A 102 -0.85 -11.91 -8.88
N SER A 103 -0.15 -12.80 -8.19
CA SER A 103 0.58 -12.45 -6.96
C SER A 103 1.57 -11.30 -7.16
N HIS A 104 2.40 -11.37 -8.22
CA HIS A 104 3.48 -10.42 -8.51
C HIS A 104 3.38 -9.75 -9.88
N MET A 105 2.40 -10.11 -10.67
CA MET A 105 2.21 -9.64 -12.05
C MET A 105 0.77 -9.25 -12.30
N ALA A 106 0.54 -8.41 -13.29
CA ALA A 106 -0.79 -8.09 -13.78
C ALA A 106 -0.78 -7.89 -15.30
N ASN A 107 -1.91 -8.18 -15.90
CA ASN A 107 -2.21 -7.83 -17.28
C ASN A 107 -3.07 -6.55 -17.27
N ALA A 108 -2.74 -5.61 -18.11
CA ALA A 108 -3.48 -4.36 -18.21
C ALA A 108 -3.73 -3.99 -19.68
N LYS A 109 -4.92 -3.52 -19.96
CA LYS A 109 -5.28 -2.98 -21.27
C LYS A 109 -4.78 -1.54 -21.38
N ILE A 110 -4.12 -1.20 -22.46
CA ILE A 110 -3.71 0.17 -22.76
C ILE A 110 -4.97 0.96 -23.17
N LEU A 111 -5.30 1.99 -22.38
CA LEU A 111 -6.43 2.88 -22.67
C LEU A 111 -5.99 4.06 -23.53
N LYS A 112 -4.80 4.60 -23.28
CA LYS A 112 -4.28 5.78 -23.97
C LYS A 112 -2.76 5.81 -23.91
N GLY A 113 -2.15 6.32 -25.00
CA GLY A 113 -0.72 6.65 -25.05
C GLY A 113 0.13 5.59 -25.74
N ASP A 114 1.38 5.95 -26.03
CA ASP A 114 2.39 5.09 -26.65
C ASP A 114 3.23 4.40 -25.55
N VAL A 115 2.61 3.41 -24.93
CA VAL A 115 3.19 2.63 -23.83
C VAL A 115 4.23 1.66 -24.37
N LYS A 116 5.40 1.61 -23.71
CA LYS A 116 6.54 0.77 -24.11
C LYS A 116 7.09 -0.02 -22.92
N VAL A 117 7.85 -1.04 -23.26
CA VAL A 117 8.66 -1.80 -22.29
C VAL A 117 9.58 -0.85 -21.52
N HIS A 118 9.74 -1.10 -20.24
CA HIS A 118 10.48 -0.28 -19.25
C HIS A 118 9.80 1.02 -18.81
N ASP A 119 8.64 1.37 -19.33
CA ASP A 119 7.83 2.43 -18.73
C ASP A 119 7.40 2.04 -17.31
N VAL A 120 7.19 3.02 -16.46
CA VAL A 120 6.82 2.82 -15.06
C VAL A 120 5.35 3.14 -14.89
N VAL A 121 4.65 2.33 -14.11
CA VAL A 121 3.27 2.57 -13.71
C VAL A 121 3.20 2.90 -12.24
N ASP A 122 2.42 3.90 -11.90
CA ASP A 122 2.14 4.24 -10.51
C ASP A 122 0.75 3.71 -10.12
N LEU A 123 0.70 2.96 -9.03
CA LEU A 123 -0.52 2.70 -8.30
C LEU A 123 -0.89 4.00 -7.57
N ASN A 124 -1.54 4.89 -8.29
CA ASN A 124 -2.07 6.10 -7.68
C ASN A 124 -3.58 5.92 -7.52
N PRO A 125 -4.11 6.12 -6.31
CA PRO A 125 -5.55 6.14 -6.12
C PRO A 125 -6.17 7.37 -6.80
#